data_254e893ea9c6cc32057b9b597657763d
#
_entry.id   254e893ea9c6cc32057b9b597657763d
#
_cell.length_a   1.000
_cell.length_b   1.000
_cell.length_c   1.000
_cell.angle_alpha   90.00
_cell.angle_beta   90.00
_cell.angle_gamma   90.00
#
_symmetry.space_group_name_H-M   'P 1'
#
loop_
_entity.id
_entity.type
_entity.pdbx_description
1 polymer ?
#
loop_
_entity_poly.entity_id
_entity_poly.type
_entity_poly.pdbx_seq_one_letter_code
_entity_poly.pdbx_strand_id
1 'polypeptide(L)'
;MSKEKKTLNVVGHSKLFYSISCALIAIFIILTFVIGLNVAIEFKGGTVLTYTYEGDIKTSDVSNTVSDSIGDKCTVTLGENTGNAGKTVEIKFSSTKGISDDKQNTLKTALEKDYPDNNIEVYESNDVAASSGMNFFFKCLAACALAMVITIIYIGFRFKKIGGISAGVFSVVALVHGLWLLCNMQI
;
A
#
# COMPACT_ATOMS: atom_id res chain seq x y z
N MET A 1 -33.80 37.71 -8.00
CA MET A 1 -33.97 36.44 -8.71
C MET A 1 -33.26 35.35 -7.91
N SER A 2 -34.04 34.61 -7.12
CA SER A 2 -33.53 33.47 -6.35
C SER A 2 -33.25 32.32 -7.29
N LYS A 3 -32.01 31.85 -7.40
CA LYS A 3 -31.67 30.65 -8.14
C LYS A 3 -32.22 29.45 -7.36
N GLU A 4 -33.27 28.83 -7.85
CA GLU A 4 -33.75 27.54 -7.35
C GLU A 4 -32.61 26.54 -7.38
N LYS A 5 -32.20 26.06 -6.21
CA LYS A 5 -31.23 24.95 -6.08
C LYS A 5 -31.91 23.70 -6.61
N LYS A 6 -31.44 23.21 -7.76
CA LYS A 6 -31.91 21.97 -8.40
C LYS A 6 -31.61 20.82 -7.43
N THR A 7 -32.61 20.40 -6.67
CA THR A 7 -32.50 19.26 -5.77
C THR A 7 -32.54 17.96 -6.59
N LEU A 8 -31.48 17.16 -6.47
CA LEU A 8 -31.44 15.83 -7.12
C LEU A 8 -32.41 14.90 -6.39
N ASN A 9 -33.39 14.39 -7.12
CA ASN A 9 -34.34 13.41 -6.59
C ASN A 9 -33.73 12.01 -6.54
N VAL A 10 -32.87 11.78 -5.52
CA VAL A 10 -32.12 10.54 -5.32
C VAL A 10 -33.05 9.37 -4.98
N VAL A 11 -34.14 9.63 -4.24
CA VAL A 11 -35.11 8.60 -3.82
C VAL A 11 -35.91 8.07 -5.00
N GLY A 12 -36.31 8.94 -5.95
CA GLY A 12 -37.03 8.56 -7.15
C GLY A 12 -36.22 7.72 -8.14
N HIS A 13 -34.86 7.84 -8.06
CA HIS A 13 -33.94 7.11 -8.96
C HIS A 13 -33.11 6.06 -8.19
N SER A 14 -33.62 5.56 -7.08
CA SER A 14 -32.91 4.58 -6.23
C SER A 14 -32.38 3.37 -7.00
N LYS A 15 -33.16 2.81 -7.94
CA LYS A 15 -32.74 1.67 -8.77
C LYS A 15 -31.49 1.98 -9.61
N LEU A 16 -31.40 3.18 -10.16
CA LEU A 16 -30.25 3.63 -10.94
C LEU A 16 -28.98 3.77 -10.08
N PHE A 17 -29.12 4.33 -8.88
CA PHE A 17 -27.99 4.42 -7.94
C PHE A 17 -27.52 3.04 -7.47
N TYR A 18 -28.42 2.11 -7.19
CA TYR A 18 -28.07 0.73 -6.86
C TYR A 18 -27.35 0.04 -8.02
N SER A 19 -27.83 0.21 -9.26
CA SER A 19 -27.17 -0.38 -10.43
C SER A 19 -25.77 0.16 -10.65
N ILE A 20 -25.57 1.47 -10.50
CA ILE A 20 -24.23 2.11 -10.59
C ILE A 20 -23.31 1.58 -9.49
N SER A 21 -23.79 1.49 -8.25
CA SER A 21 -23.00 0.98 -7.13
C SER A 21 -22.60 -0.48 -7.33
N CYS A 22 -23.51 -1.34 -7.77
CA CYS A 22 -23.22 -2.73 -8.09
C CYS A 22 -22.21 -2.86 -9.24
N ALA A 23 -22.34 -2.04 -10.28
CA ALA A 23 -21.40 -2.02 -11.40
C ALA A 23 -20.00 -1.60 -10.95
N LEU A 24 -19.89 -0.55 -10.13
CA LEU A 24 -18.62 -0.13 -9.53
C LEU A 24 -17.98 -1.25 -8.71
N ILE A 25 -18.74 -1.89 -7.83
CA ILE A 25 -18.23 -3.02 -7.01
C ILE A 25 -17.71 -4.14 -7.91
N ALA A 26 -18.48 -4.52 -8.94
CA ALA A 26 -18.06 -5.56 -9.87
C ALA A 26 -16.77 -5.19 -10.62
N ILE A 27 -16.64 -3.95 -11.09
CA ILE A 27 -15.42 -3.45 -11.74
C ILE A 27 -14.22 -3.57 -10.78
N PHE A 28 -14.38 -3.18 -9.52
CA PHE A 28 -13.29 -3.24 -8.55
C PHE A 28 -12.89 -4.67 -8.19
N ILE A 29 -13.85 -5.58 -8.08
CA ILE A 29 -13.56 -7.00 -7.90
C ILE A 29 -12.74 -7.53 -9.08
N ILE A 30 -13.16 -7.23 -10.31
CA ILE A 30 -12.45 -7.63 -11.53
C ILE A 30 -11.03 -7.04 -11.55
N LEU A 31 -10.88 -5.75 -11.26
CA LEU A 31 -9.57 -5.10 -11.20
C LEU A 31 -8.65 -5.75 -10.14
N THR A 32 -9.19 -6.13 -9.00
CA THR A 32 -8.43 -6.84 -7.95
C THR A 32 -7.90 -8.18 -8.45
N PHE A 33 -8.68 -8.92 -9.25
CA PHE A 33 -8.22 -10.19 -9.83
C PHE A 33 -7.25 -10.01 -11.00
N VAL A 34 -7.39 -8.95 -11.79
CA VAL A 34 -6.54 -8.69 -12.96
C VAL A 34 -5.20 -8.08 -12.57
N ILE A 35 -5.21 -7.07 -11.69
CA ILE A 35 -3.99 -6.35 -11.27
C ILE A 35 -3.27 -7.11 -10.15
N GLY A 36 -4.02 -7.91 -9.36
CA GLY A 36 -3.54 -8.53 -8.14
C GLY A 36 -3.48 -7.54 -6.96
N LEU A 37 -3.18 -8.07 -5.79
CA LEU A 37 -2.94 -7.29 -4.59
C LEU A 37 -1.43 -7.14 -4.37
N ASN A 38 -0.91 -5.94 -4.55
CA ASN A 38 0.43 -5.60 -4.09
C ASN A 38 0.38 -5.36 -2.59
N VAL A 39 0.65 -6.42 -1.84
CA VAL A 39 0.74 -6.33 -0.38
C VAL A 39 2.11 -5.79 -0.03
N ALA A 40 2.16 -4.76 0.79
CA ALA A 40 3.40 -4.13 1.24
C ALA A 40 4.31 -5.14 1.98
N ILE A 41 5.61 -4.87 1.98
CA ILE A 41 6.63 -5.77 2.54
C ILE A 41 6.42 -6.01 4.04
N GLU A 42 5.89 -5.02 4.74
CA GLU A 42 5.52 -5.10 6.15
C GLU A 42 4.53 -6.24 6.45
N PHE A 43 3.76 -6.64 5.45
CA PHE A 43 2.78 -7.73 5.55
C PHE A 43 3.26 -9.04 4.89
N LYS A 44 4.05 -8.96 3.82
CA LYS A 44 4.62 -10.15 3.14
C LYS A 44 5.88 -10.65 3.81
N GLY A 45 6.56 -9.79 4.53
CA GLY A 45 7.94 -9.97 4.95
C GLY A 45 8.93 -9.61 3.85
N GLY A 46 10.11 -9.25 4.25
CA GLY A 46 11.19 -8.84 3.36
C GLY A 46 12.21 -7.97 4.06
N THR A 47 13.20 -7.51 3.32
CA THR A 47 14.22 -6.59 3.80
C THR A 47 14.04 -5.23 3.16
N VAL A 48 14.10 -4.20 3.98
CA VAL A 48 14.14 -2.80 3.55
C VAL A 48 15.49 -2.22 3.91
N LEU A 49 16.26 -1.85 2.90
CA LEU A 49 17.56 -1.19 3.07
C LEU A 49 17.41 0.26 2.67
N THR A 50 17.77 1.16 3.56
CA THR A 50 17.77 2.60 3.32
C THR A 50 19.20 3.10 3.34
N TYR A 51 19.62 3.73 2.25
CA TYR A 51 20.92 4.37 2.15
C TYR A 51 20.73 5.88 2.02
N THR A 52 21.63 6.66 2.58
CA THR A 52 21.78 8.08 2.30
C THR A 52 22.70 8.27 1.10
N TYR A 53 22.48 9.32 0.33
CA TYR A 53 23.33 9.66 -0.79
C TYR A 53 23.37 11.18 -1.06
N GLU A 54 24.41 11.62 -1.72
CA GLU A 54 24.56 12.99 -2.18
C GLU A 54 24.46 13.07 -3.70
N GLY A 55 24.16 14.23 -4.23
CA GLY A 55 24.06 14.43 -5.69
C GLY A 55 22.73 13.94 -6.28
N ASP A 56 22.76 13.47 -7.52
CA ASP A 56 21.58 12.97 -8.23
C ASP A 56 21.78 11.52 -8.68
N ILE A 57 20.83 10.68 -8.29
CA ILE A 57 20.77 9.25 -8.65
C ILE A 57 19.41 8.98 -9.29
N LYS A 58 19.37 8.09 -10.30
CA LYS A 58 18.12 7.67 -10.93
C LYS A 58 17.69 6.31 -10.40
N THR A 59 16.40 6.18 -10.11
CA THR A 59 15.80 4.92 -9.63
C THR A 59 16.08 3.73 -10.56
N SER A 60 16.04 3.96 -11.90
CA SER A 60 16.33 2.92 -12.90
C SER A 60 17.74 2.37 -12.79
N ASP A 61 18.71 3.25 -12.57
CA ASP A 61 20.13 2.88 -12.58
C ASP A 61 20.45 2.09 -11.29
N VAL A 62 19.96 2.56 -10.15
CA VAL A 62 20.06 1.82 -8.88
C VAL A 62 19.38 0.45 -8.98
N SER A 63 18.19 0.37 -9.59
CA SER A 63 17.49 -0.90 -9.78
C SER A 63 18.29 -1.89 -10.62
N ASN A 64 18.99 -1.42 -11.66
CA ASN A 64 19.88 -2.25 -12.46
C ASN A 64 21.09 -2.75 -11.66
N THR A 65 21.79 -1.86 -10.94
CA THR A 65 22.92 -2.23 -10.07
C THR A 65 22.51 -3.27 -9.04
N VAL A 66 21.32 -3.13 -8.42
CA VAL A 66 20.79 -4.10 -7.47
C VAL A 66 20.50 -5.45 -8.13
N SER A 67 19.86 -5.44 -9.29
CA SER A 67 19.53 -6.67 -10.03
C SER A 67 20.77 -7.41 -10.48
N ASP A 68 21.81 -6.69 -10.91
CA ASP A 68 23.09 -7.27 -11.36
C ASP A 68 23.92 -7.82 -10.18
N SER A 69 23.85 -7.18 -9.01
CA SER A 69 24.66 -7.58 -7.85
C SER A 69 24.03 -8.73 -7.02
N ILE A 70 22.71 -8.75 -6.89
CA ILE A 70 22.02 -9.70 -5.99
C ILE A 70 21.19 -10.72 -6.78
N GLY A 71 20.70 -10.37 -7.98
CA GLY A 71 19.84 -11.21 -8.81
C GLY A 71 18.38 -11.32 -8.32
N ASP A 72 18.02 -10.62 -7.25
CA ASP A 72 16.67 -10.62 -6.68
C ASP A 72 15.86 -9.39 -7.18
N LYS A 73 14.56 -9.57 -7.35
CA LYS A 73 13.66 -8.46 -7.70
C LYS A 73 13.54 -7.50 -6.50
N CYS A 74 13.78 -6.23 -6.76
CA CYS A 74 13.64 -5.17 -5.77
C CYS A 74 12.72 -4.05 -6.28
N THR A 75 12.23 -3.27 -5.34
CA THR A 75 11.57 -1.98 -5.59
C THR A 75 12.47 -0.89 -5.03
N VAL A 76 12.86 0.06 -5.87
CA VAL A 76 13.69 1.19 -5.48
C VAL A 76 12.84 2.45 -5.41
N THR A 77 12.91 3.17 -4.30
CA THR A 77 12.20 4.44 -4.10
C THR A 77 13.20 5.49 -3.64
N LEU A 78 13.21 6.64 -4.31
CA LEU A 78 13.98 7.79 -3.88
C LEU A 78 13.13 8.67 -2.98
N GLY A 79 13.70 9.13 -1.87
CA GLY A 79 13.04 9.98 -0.89
C GLY A 79 13.96 11.12 -0.43
N GLU A 80 13.34 12.15 0.13
CA GLU A 80 14.06 13.18 0.88
C GLU A 80 13.63 13.07 2.34
N ASN A 81 14.58 12.83 3.22
CA ASN A 81 14.29 12.80 4.64
C ASN A 81 14.29 14.24 5.18
N THR A 82 13.17 14.65 5.74
CA THR A 82 12.97 15.99 6.34
C THR A 82 13.85 16.21 7.60
N GLY A 83 14.55 15.17 8.04
CA GLY A 83 15.56 15.22 9.09
C GLY A 83 16.97 15.49 8.55
N ASN A 84 17.99 15.25 9.38
CA ASN A 84 19.41 15.51 9.06
C ASN A 84 20.03 14.55 8.02
N ALA A 85 19.29 13.58 7.49
CA ALA A 85 19.83 12.53 6.61
C ALA A 85 19.87 12.91 5.12
N GLY A 86 19.28 14.04 4.70
CA GLY A 86 19.33 14.49 3.30
C GLY A 86 18.53 13.59 2.35
N LYS A 87 19.09 13.30 1.17
CA LYS A 87 18.49 12.43 0.16
C LYS A 87 18.67 10.96 0.57
N THR A 88 17.63 10.16 0.40
CA THR A 88 17.63 8.73 0.73
C THR A 88 17.17 7.87 -0.43
N VAL A 89 17.75 6.69 -0.56
CA VAL A 89 17.28 5.63 -1.47
C VAL A 89 16.85 4.43 -0.63
N GLU A 90 15.61 4.05 -0.79
CA GLU A 90 15.01 2.90 -0.13
C GLU A 90 14.90 1.74 -1.12
N ILE A 91 15.53 0.61 -0.79
CA ILE A 91 15.56 -0.59 -1.61
C ILE A 91 14.79 -1.68 -0.87
N LYS A 92 13.66 -2.08 -1.43
CA LYS A 92 12.75 -3.08 -0.87
C LYS A 92 12.89 -4.42 -1.56
N PHE A 93 13.22 -5.43 -0.80
CA PHE A 93 13.30 -6.82 -1.26
C PHE A 93 12.13 -7.64 -0.71
N SER A 94 11.27 -8.12 -1.58
CA SER A 94 10.17 -9.01 -1.20
C SER A 94 10.67 -10.45 -1.13
N SER A 95 11.27 -10.85 -0.01
CA SER A 95 11.81 -12.19 0.20
C SER A 95 11.33 -12.78 1.53
N THR A 96 10.88 -14.03 1.50
CA THR A 96 10.43 -14.72 2.72
C THR A 96 11.56 -15.04 3.72
N LYS A 97 12.82 -14.92 3.30
CA LYS A 97 14.00 -15.26 4.12
C LYS A 97 14.85 -14.06 4.52
N GLY A 98 14.44 -12.84 4.12
CA GLY A 98 15.32 -11.68 4.26
C GLY A 98 16.53 -11.74 3.32
N ILE A 99 17.39 -10.74 3.38
CA ILE A 99 18.67 -10.72 2.67
C ILE A 99 19.78 -10.94 3.69
N SER A 100 20.64 -11.93 3.44
CA SER A 100 21.79 -12.21 4.32
C SER A 100 22.75 -11.02 4.38
N ASP A 101 23.46 -10.90 5.49
CA ASP A 101 24.47 -9.84 5.70
C ASP A 101 25.53 -9.81 4.59
N ASP A 102 25.90 -10.98 4.04
CA ASP A 102 26.84 -11.06 2.91
C ASP A 102 26.30 -10.38 1.66
N LYS A 103 25.01 -10.58 1.35
CA LYS A 103 24.34 -9.92 0.21
C LYS A 103 24.18 -8.41 0.45
N GLN A 104 23.91 -7.99 1.69
CA GLN A 104 23.82 -6.56 2.04
C GLN A 104 25.19 -5.88 1.85
N ASN A 105 26.29 -6.52 2.28
CA ASN A 105 27.64 -6.03 2.06
C ASN A 105 28.02 -5.99 0.58
N THR A 106 27.64 -7.00 -0.19
CA THR A 106 27.86 -7.05 -1.64
C THR A 106 27.13 -5.90 -2.33
N LEU A 107 25.87 -5.64 -1.95
CA LEU A 107 25.09 -4.53 -2.46
C LEU A 107 25.70 -3.18 -2.16
N LYS A 108 26.12 -2.97 -0.90
CA LYS A 108 26.79 -1.75 -0.50
C LYS A 108 28.04 -1.50 -1.35
N THR A 109 28.89 -2.51 -1.51
CA THR A 109 30.12 -2.41 -2.31
C THR A 109 29.82 -2.13 -3.79
N ALA A 110 28.75 -2.72 -4.34
CA ALA A 110 28.32 -2.47 -5.71
C ALA A 110 27.83 -1.02 -5.89
N LEU A 111 27.03 -0.52 -4.95
CA LEU A 111 26.55 0.85 -4.98
C LEU A 111 27.69 1.87 -4.82
N GLU A 112 28.61 1.66 -3.91
CA GLU A 112 29.80 2.52 -3.74
C GLU A 112 30.70 2.54 -4.99
N LYS A 113 30.78 1.41 -5.70
CA LYS A 113 31.55 1.28 -6.94
C LYS A 113 30.90 2.03 -8.10
N ASP A 114 29.59 1.91 -8.24
CA ASP A 114 28.85 2.51 -9.35
C ASP A 114 28.60 4.02 -9.14
N TYR A 115 28.60 4.45 -7.87
CA TYR A 115 28.35 5.83 -7.45
C TYR A 115 29.44 6.37 -6.51
N PRO A 116 30.72 6.46 -6.94
CA PRO A 116 31.83 6.83 -6.07
C PRO A 116 31.77 8.27 -5.54
N ASP A 117 31.09 9.16 -6.28
CA ASP A 117 30.97 10.58 -5.93
C ASP A 117 29.73 10.90 -5.07
N ASN A 118 28.86 9.90 -4.81
CA ASN A 118 27.57 10.12 -4.18
C ASN A 118 27.56 9.83 -2.67
N ASN A 119 28.68 9.51 -2.07
CA ASN A 119 28.86 9.27 -0.62
C ASN A 119 27.76 8.40 -0.02
N ILE A 120 27.60 7.16 -0.55
CA ILE A 120 26.52 6.26 -0.17
C ILE A 120 26.82 5.62 1.18
N GLU A 121 25.97 5.86 2.18
CA GLU A 121 26.06 5.27 3.51
C GLU A 121 24.79 4.53 3.90
N VAL A 122 24.92 3.45 4.66
CA VAL A 122 23.76 2.72 5.20
C VAL A 122 23.14 3.57 6.30
N TYR A 123 21.89 3.98 6.07
CA TYR A 123 21.13 4.72 7.07
C TYR A 123 20.34 3.77 7.97
N GLU A 124 19.66 2.79 7.39
CA GLU A 124 18.80 1.86 8.11
C GLU A 124 18.69 0.53 7.38
N SER A 125 18.69 -0.57 8.11
CA SER A 125 18.40 -1.91 7.60
C SER A 125 17.33 -2.56 8.47
N ASN A 126 16.16 -2.80 7.87
CA ASN A 126 15.02 -3.41 8.53
C ASN A 126 14.65 -4.75 7.88
N ASP A 127 14.73 -5.82 8.65
CA ASP A 127 14.24 -7.13 8.25
C ASP A 127 12.91 -7.45 8.91
N VAL A 128 11.89 -7.69 8.10
CA VAL A 128 10.58 -8.14 8.54
C VAL A 128 10.42 -9.63 8.23
N ALA A 129 10.39 -10.46 9.27
CA ALA A 129 10.13 -11.87 9.08
C ALA A 129 8.74 -12.10 8.47
N ALA A 130 8.66 -12.88 7.39
CA ALA A 130 7.40 -13.16 6.68
C ALA A 130 6.29 -13.70 7.60
N SER A 131 6.66 -14.52 8.60
CA SER A 131 5.71 -15.04 9.59
C SER A 131 5.09 -13.93 10.46
N SER A 132 5.87 -12.91 10.82
CA SER A 132 5.40 -11.78 11.63
C SER A 132 4.51 -10.85 10.82
N GLY A 133 4.89 -10.54 9.58
CA GLY A 133 4.10 -9.71 8.68
C GLY A 133 2.74 -10.34 8.37
N MET A 134 2.71 -11.63 8.02
CA MET A 134 1.47 -12.34 7.72
C MET A 134 0.54 -12.44 8.94
N ASN A 135 1.08 -12.74 10.11
CA ASN A 135 0.30 -12.75 11.35
C ASN A 135 -0.28 -11.36 11.68
N PHE A 136 0.49 -10.31 11.47
CA PHE A 136 0.01 -8.94 11.64
C PHE A 136 -1.11 -8.61 10.66
N PHE A 137 -0.95 -8.97 9.38
CA PHE A 137 -1.97 -8.78 8.35
C PHE A 137 -3.30 -9.45 8.71
N PHE A 138 -3.27 -10.72 9.14
CA PHE A 138 -4.49 -11.42 9.56
C PHE A 138 -5.14 -10.80 10.80
N LYS A 139 -4.36 -10.30 11.76
CA LYS A 139 -4.89 -9.58 12.93
C LYS A 139 -5.56 -8.26 12.50
N CYS A 140 -4.95 -7.50 11.59
CA CYS A 140 -5.55 -6.29 11.03
C CYS A 140 -6.86 -6.61 10.28
N LEU A 141 -6.87 -7.66 9.47
CA LEU A 141 -8.06 -8.09 8.74
C LEU A 141 -9.20 -8.50 9.69
N ALA A 142 -8.88 -9.24 10.74
CA ALA A 142 -9.86 -9.63 11.78
C ALA A 142 -10.40 -8.40 12.52
N ALA A 143 -9.54 -7.43 12.88
CA ALA A 143 -9.97 -6.20 13.53
C ALA A 143 -10.88 -5.36 12.61
N CYS A 144 -10.56 -5.25 11.32
CA CYS A 144 -11.42 -4.60 10.34
C CYS A 144 -12.78 -5.30 10.22
N ALA A 145 -12.81 -6.63 10.14
CA ALA A 145 -14.05 -7.41 10.07
C ALA A 145 -14.92 -7.18 11.30
N LEU A 146 -14.31 -7.19 12.49
CA LEU A 146 -15.01 -6.92 13.74
C LEU A 146 -15.59 -5.50 13.77
N ALA A 147 -14.82 -4.50 13.38
CA ALA A 147 -15.27 -3.11 13.30
C ALA A 147 -16.45 -2.96 12.32
N MET A 148 -16.40 -3.65 11.17
CA MET A 148 -17.50 -3.68 10.21
C MET A 148 -18.79 -4.24 10.80
N VAL A 149 -18.71 -5.38 11.49
CA VAL A 149 -19.86 -6.02 12.14
C VAL A 149 -20.48 -5.09 13.19
N ILE A 150 -19.65 -4.50 14.07
CA ILE A 150 -20.11 -3.57 15.10
C ILE A 150 -20.80 -2.36 14.45
N THR A 151 -20.23 -1.81 13.38
CA THR A 151 -20.81 -0.67 12.66
C THR A 151 -22.17 -1.01 12.05
N ILE A 152 -22.31 -2.18 11.40
CA ILE A 152 -23.58 -2.63 10.82
C ILE A 152 -24.65 -2.80 11.92
N ILE A 153 -24.29 -3.43 13.05
CA ILE A 153 -25.18 -3.61 14.18
C ILE A 153 -25.62 -2.24 14.74
N TYR A 154 -24.66 -1.35 14.98
CA TYR A 154 -24.95 0.00 15.50
C TYR A 154 -25.91 0.77 14.56
N ILE A 155 -25.63 0.78 13.26
CA ILE A 155 -26.48 1.48 12.27
C ILE A 155 -27.86 0.82 12.19
N GLY A 156 -27.94 -0.51 12.24
CA GLY A 156 -29.21 -1.24 12.26
C GLY A 156 -30.09 -0.84 13.44
N PHE A 157 -29.52 -0.77 14.65
CA PHE A 157 -30.24 -0.33 15.85
C PHE A 157 -30.62 1.14 15.80
N ARG A 158 -29.72 2.00 15.35
CA ARG A 158 -29.90 3.45 15.37
C ARG A 158 -30.94 3.95 14.39
N PHE A 159 -31.01 3.37 13.19
CA PHE A 159 -31.89 3.86 12.12
C PHE A 159 -33.19 3.09 11.95
N LYS A 160 -33.41 1.99 12.67
CA LYS A 160 -34.67 1.21 12.75
C LYS A 160 -35.36 0.87 11.40
N LYS A 161 -34.67 1.01 10.26
CA LYS A 161 -35.20 0.78 8.92
C LYS A 161 -34.15 0.16 8.01
N ILE A 162 -34.61 -0.55 6.99
CA ILE A 162 -33.81 -1.21 5.95
C ILE A 162 -32.78 -0.25 5.29
N GLY A 163 -33.11 1.05 5.20
CA GLY A 163 -32.20 2.07 4.70
C GLY A 163 -30.91 2.26 5.53
N GLY A 164 -30.94 2.01 6.85
CA GLY A 164 -29.75 2.05 7.70
C GLY A 164 -28.81 0.88 7.42
N ILE A 165 -29.35 -0.31 7.19
CA ILE A 165 -28.58 -1.51 6.89
C ILE A 165 -27.87 -1.36 5.53
N SER A 166 -28.58 -0.83 4.51
CA SER A 166 -27.97 -0.59 3.19
C SER A 166 -26.85 0.44 3.24
N ALA A 167 -26.98 1.51 4.05
CA ALA A 167 -25.91 2.49 4.27
C ALA A 167 -24.70 1.88 4.97
N GLY A 168 -24.93 0.98 5.95
CA GLY A 168 -23.86 0.24 6.62
C GLY A 168 -23.09 -0.66 5.67
N VAL A 169 -23.78 -1.43 4.83
CA VAL A 169 -23.15 -2.28 3.81
C VAL A 169 -22.36 -1.44 2.81
N PHE A 170 -22.88 -0.30 2.39
CA PHE A 170 -22.17 0.61 1.48
C PHE A 170 -20.89 1.18 2.10
N SER A 171 -20.91 1.52 3.39
CA SER A 171 -19.72 1.97 4.14
C SER A 171 -18.63 0.91 4.20
N VAL A 172 -19.02 -0.36 4.37
CA VAL A 172 -18.11 -1.52 4.36
C VAL A 172 -17.42 -1.66 2.99
N VAL A 173 -18.21 -1.58 1.92
CA VAL A 173 -17.67 -1.65 0.55
C VAL A 173 -16.73 -0.49 0.27
N ALA A 174 -17.06 0.72 0.71
CA ALA A 174 -16.20 1.90 0.57
C ALA A 174 -14.88 1.75 1.35
N LEU A 175 -14.92 1.16 2.55
CA LEU A 175 -13.73 0.88 3.36
C LEU A 175 -12.80 -0.15 2.70
N VAL A 176 -13.37 -1.26 2.24
CA VAL A 176 -12.60 -2.31 1.53
C VAL A 176 -11.97 -1.72 0.27
N HIS A 177 -12.70 -0.85 -0.42
CA HIS A 177 -12.22 -0.18 -1.61
C HIS A 177 -11.12 0.83 -1.31
N GLY A 178 -11.27 1.63 -0.25
CA GLY A 178 -10.23 2.56 0.21
C GLY A 178 -8.94 1.84 0.61
N LEU A 179 -9.04 0.70 1.30
CA LEU A 179 -7.90 -0.15 1.63
C LEU A 179 -7.22 -0.69 0.36
N TRP A 180 -7.99 -1.12 -0.63
CA TRP A 180 -7.45 -1.58 -1.91
C TRP A 180 -6.68 -0.48 -2.63
N LEU A 181 -7.23 0.73 -2.70
CA LEU A 181 -6.55 1.90 -3.28
C LEU A 181 -5.26 2.21 -2.56
N LEU A 182 -5.26 2.22 -1.22
CA LEU A 182 -4.06 2.47 -0.42
C LEU A 182 -2.97 1.42 -0.67
N CYS A 183 -3.33 0.15 -0.77
CA CYS A 183 -2.37 -0.92 -1.08
C CYS A 183 -1.78 -0.81 -2.50
N ASN A 184 -2.52 -0.23 -3.46
CA ASN A 184 -2.05 -0.08 -4.84
C ASN A 184 -1.40 1.28 -5.14
N MET A 185 -1.57 2.29 -4.29
CA MET A 185 -0.93 3.61 -4.46
C MET A 185 0.52 3.67 -3.98
N GLN A 186 1.06 2.62 -3.39
CA GLN A 186 2.47 2.50 -3.00
C GLN A 186 3.37 1.92 -4.12
N ILE A 187 3.01 2.20 -5.39
CA ILE A 187 3.85 1.89 -6.55
C ILE A 187 4.72 3.09 -6.89
#